data_616cff456b513a4c1ea40df6880f5c3f
#
_entry.id   616cff456b513a4c1ea40df6880f5c3f
#
_cell.length_a   1.000
_cell.length_b   1.000
_cell.length_c   1.000
_cell.angle_alpha   90.00
_cell.angle_beta   90.00
_cell.angle_gamma   90.00
#
_symmetry.space_group_name_H-M   'P 1'
#
loop_
_entity.id
_entity.type
_entity.pdbx_description
1 polymer ?
#
loop_
_entity_poly.entity_id
_entity_poly.type
_entity_poly.pdbx_seq_one_letter_code
_entity_poly.pdbx_strand_id
1 'polypeptide(L)'
;MITIIVGTNRMDSVSQQVALLYAEILKVKGVEYSILNLRELPADFISSALYENAGKNEQFNQMRTLMNDSAKFIFVIPEYNGSFPGVLKAFIDGLDRASLVDKKCALIGISAGDQGAGLALSHFTDILNYCGTNVLAYRLRFPKIGEILTDNKISDQLYLSKIHKQTKKLIEF
;
A
#
# COMPACT_ATOMS: atom_id res chain seq x y z
N MET A 1 -13.08 -7.12 -4.76
CA MET A 1 -12.70 -5.86 -4.10
C MET A 1 -11.19 -5.65 -4.17
N ILE A 2 -10.72 -4.41 -4.31
CA ILE A 2 -9.32 -4.00 -4.24
C ILE A 2 -9.11 -3.17 -2.98
N THR A 3 -8.14 -3.52 -2.13
CA THR A 3 -7.78 -2.67 -0.98
C THR A 3 -6.53 -1.86 -1.27
N ILE A 4 -6.61 -0.55 -1.03
CA ILE A 4 -5.50 0.39 -1.16
C ILE A 4 -4.90 0.57 0.23
N ILE A 5 -3.62 0.22 0.40
CA ILE A 5 -2.91 0.30 1.67
C ILE A 5 -2.04 1.55 1.69
N VAL A 6 -2.31 2.45 2.64
CA VAL A 6 -1.43 3.58 2.95
C VAL A 6 -0.30 3.07 3.83
N GLY A 7 0.88 2.85 3.26
CA GLY A 7 2.00 2.13 3.86
C GLY A 7 2.77 2.87 4.96
N THR A 8 2.17 3.84 5.64
CA THR A 8 2.76 4.59 6.74
C THR A 8 1.71 5.03 7.75
N ASN A 9 2.12 5.17 9.01
CA ASN A 9 1.28 5.71 10.09
C ASN A 9 1.47 7.23 10.31
N ARG A 10 2.25 7.89 9.45
CA ARG A 10 2.50 9.33 9.57
C ARG A 10 1.22 10.12 9.31
N MET A 11 0.97 11.14 10.16
CA MET A 11 -0.14 12.08 9.98
C MET A 11 0.05 12.88 8.68
N ASP A 12 -1.06 13.21 8.00
CA ASP A 12 -1.08 14.01 6.78
C ASP A 12 -0.08 13.54 5.72
N SER A 13 0.01 12.21 5.56
CA SER A 13 1.00 11.61 4.69
C SER A 13 0.67 11.82 3.21
N VAL A 14 1.67 12.13 2.41
CA VAL A 14 1.56 12.15 0.94
C VAL A 14 1.08 10.81 0.40
N SER A 15 1.41 9.70 1.08
CA SER A 15 0.90 8.36 0.72
C SER A 15 -0.63 8.29 0.75
N GLN A 16 -1.28 8.95 1.72
CA GLN A 16 -2.73 9.02 1.78
C GLN A 16 -3.30 9.79 0.59
N GLN A 17 -2.69 10.91 0.21
CA GLN A 17 -3.12 11.68 -0.95
C GLN A 17 -3.03 10.87 -2.25
N VAL A 18 -1.95 10.12 -2.42
CA VAL A 18 -1.79 9.20 -3.58
C VAL A 18 -2.81 8.06 -3.53
N ALA A 19 -3.10 7.52 -2.35
CA ALA A 19 -4.13 6.48 -2.19
C ALA A 19 -5.53 6.99 -2.60
N LEU A 20 -5.88 8.23 -2.27
CA LEU A 20 -7.14 8.85 -2.68
C LEU A 20 -7.24 9.01 -4.20
N LEU A 21 -6.15 9.31 -4.90
CA LEU A 21 -6.14 9.35 -6.36
C LEU A 21 -6.44 7.98 -6.99
N TYR A 22 -5.89 6.90 -6.42
CA TYR A 22 -6.26 5.54 -6.85
C TYR A 22 -7.73 5.22 -6.58
N ALA A 23 -8.25 5.64 -5.43
CA ALA A 23 -9.64 5.45 -5.07
C ALA A 23 -10.59 6.11 -6.08
N GLU A 24 -10.30 7.37 -6.47
CA GLU A 24 -11.08 8.07 -7.50
C GLU A 24 -11.04 7.35 -8.86
N ILE A 25 -9.88 6.85 -9.26
CA ILE A 25 -9.75 6.10 -10.52
C ILE A 25 -10.55 4.80 -10.47
N LEU A 26 -10.49 4.05 -9.37
CA LEU A 26 -11.25 2.82 -9.19
C LEU A 26 -12.75 3.09 -9.19
N LYS A 27 -13.19 4.15 -8.50
CA LYS A 27 -14.58 4.61 -8.48
C LYS A 27 -15.11 4.92 -9.88
N VAL A 28 -14.36 5.70 -10.68
CA VAL A 28 -14.74 6.02 -12.07
C VAL A 28 -14.83 4.75 -12.93
N LYS A 29 -14.03 3.74 -12.63
CA LYS A 29 -14.05 2.44 -13.34
C LYS A 29 -15.14 1.47 -12.83
N GLY A 30 -15.92 1.84 -11.82
CA GLY A 30 -16.93 0.96 -11.20
C GLY A 30 -16.35 -0.24 -10.46
N VAL A 31 -15.08 -0.13 -10.00
CA VAL A 31 -14.40 -1.21 -9.26
C VAL A 31 -14.58 -0.98 -7.77
N GLU A 32 -15.08 -2.00 -7.07
CA GLU A 32 -15.21 -1.98 -5.62
C GLU A 32 -13.85 -1.90 -4.95
N TYR A 33 -13.70 -0.97 -4.01
CA TYR A 33 -12.45 -0.75 -3.29
C TYR A 33 -12.67 -0.38 -1.83
N SER A 34 -11.61 -0.54 -1.04
CA SER A 34 -11.48 -0.02 0.33
C SER A 34 -10.12 0.66 0.50
N ILE A 35 -10.00 1.53 1.49
CA ILE A 35 -8.72 2.12 1.89
C ILE A 35 -8.40 1.62 3.30
N LEU A 36 -7.20 1.06 3.47
CA LEU A 36 -6.63 0.68 4.75
C LEU A 36 -5.46 1.62 5.06
N ASN A 37 -5.62 2.43 6.10
CA ASN A 37 -4.59 3.39 6.50
C ASN A 37 -3.86 2.88 7.75
N LEU A 38 -2.55 2.67 7.67
CA LEU A 38 -1.76 2.21 8.82
C LEU A 38 -1.69 3.21 9.97
N ARG A 39 -2.14 4.45 9.76
CA ARG A 39 -2.35 5.41 10.86
C ARG A 39 -3.44 4.95 11.83
N GLU A 40 -4.36 4.13 11.38
CA GLU A 40 -5.49 3.62 12.17
C GLU A 40 -5.13 2.37 12.98
N LEU A 41 -3.87 1.92 12.92
CA LEU A 41 -3.39 0.84 13.77
C LEU A 41 -3.52 1.23 15.26
N PRO A 42 -3.88 0.29 16.15
CA PRO A 42 -3.83 0.55 17.59
C PRO A 42 -2.46 1.06 18.01
N ALA A 43 -2.42 2.03 18.91
CA ALA A 43 -1.16 2.64 19.35
C ALA A 43 -0.16 1.61 19.93
N ASP A 44 -0.69 0.55 20.51
CA ASP A 44 0.05 -0.56 21.13
C ASP A 44 0.07 -1.84 20.29
N PHE A 45 -0.28 -1.78 18.98
CA PHE A 45 -0.56 -2.99 18.18
C PHE A 45 0.60 -3.98 18.15
N ILE A 46 1.85 -3.51 18.25
CA ILE A 46 3.03 -4.40 18.25
C ILE A 46 2.99 -5.33 19.47
N SER A 47 2.56 -4.84 20.63
CA SER A 47 2.47 -5.63 21.86
C SER A 47 1.08 -6.27 22.06
N SER A 48 0.03 -5.72 21.48
CA SER A 48 -1.35 -6.17 21.70
C SER A 48 -1.91 -7.08 20.60
N ALA A 49 -1.28 -7.13 19.42
CA ALA A 49 -1.82 -7.82 18.26
C ALA A 49 -0.86 -8.83 17.61
N LEU A 50 0.42 -8.82 17.95
CA LEU A 50 1.44 -9.68 17.34
C LEU A 50 1.79 -10.89 18.24
N TYR A 51 2.40 -11.89 17.63
CA TYR A 51 2.96 -13.09 18.31
C TYR A 51 1.94 -13.79 19.20
N GLU A 52 2.21 -13.94 20.48
CA GLU A 52 1.31 -14.56 21.48
C GLU A 52 -0.02 -13.82 21.66
N ASN A 53 -0.11 -12.58 21.20
CA ASN A 53 -1.32 -11.78 21.21
C ASN A 53 -2.04 -11.73 19.84
N ALA A 54 -1.60 -12.54 18.88
CA ALA A 54 -2.27 -12.63 17.58
C ALA A 54 -3.74 -13.01 17.74
N GLY A 55 -4.62 -12.25 17.09
CA GLY A 55 -6.06 -12.45 17.16
C GLY A 55 -6.78 -11.83 18.37
N LYS A 56 -6.05 -11.28 19.36
CA LYS A 56 -6.67 -10.72 20.58
C LYS A 56 -7.08 -9.23 20.44
N ASN A 57 -6.47 -8.49 19.51
CA ASN A 57 -6.79 -7.08 19.31
C ASN A 57 -7.90 -6.93 18.27
N GLU A 58 -9.10 -6.53 18.70
CA GLU A 58 -10.28 -6.45 17.84
C GLU A 58 -10.13 -5.43 16.70
N GLN A 59 -9.54 -4.26 16.98
CA GLN A 59 -9.31 -3.24 15.95
C GLN A 59 -8.35 -3.75 14.86
N PHE A 60 -7.29 -4.46 15.24
CA PHE A 60 -6.38 -5.07 14.27
C PHE A 60 -7.04 -6.23 13.52
N ASN A 61 -7.90 -7.01 14.18
CA ASN A 61 -8.65 -8.09 13.54
C ASN A 61 -9.57 -7.59 12.42
N GLN A 62 -10.16 -6.39 12.55
CA GLN A 62 -10.95 -5.77 11.48
C GLN A 62 -10.07 -5.48 10.25
N MET A 63 -8.84 -5.00 10.44
CA MET A 63 -7.90 -4.80 9.34
C MET A 63 -7.48 -6.13 8.68
N ARG A 64 -7.25 -7.17 9.48
CA ARG A 64 -6.96 -8.53 8.97
C ARG A 64 -8.13 -9.09 8.15
N THR A 65 -9.35 -8.93 8.63
CA THR A 65 -10.55 -9.33 7.89
C THR A 65 -10.64 -8.62 6.55
N LEU A 66 -10.41 -7.31 6.51
CA LEU A 66 -10.38 -6.55 5.26
C LEU A 66 -9.31 -7.07 4.28
N MET A 67 -8.12 -7.43 4.77
CA MET A 67 -7.07 -8.04 3.94
C MET A 67 -7.47 -9.42 3.44
N ASN A 68 -8.10 -10.25 4.28
CA ASN A 68 -8.57 -11.58 3.90
C ASN A 68 -9.63 -11.53 2.79
N ASP A 69 -10.58 -10.59 2.90
CA ASP A 69 -11.69 -10.43 1.96
C ASP A 69 -11.28 -9.78 0.64
N SER A 70 -10.10 -9.18 0.59
CA SER A 70 -9.59 -8.52 -0.60
C SER A 70 -8.98 -9.52 -1.57
N ALA A 71 -9.28 -9.38 -2.85
CA ALA A 71 -8.67 -10.19 -3.90
C ALA A 71 -7.34 -9.59 -4.38
N LYS A 72 -7.22 -8.26 -4.33
CA LYS A 72 -6.06 -7.52 -4.85
C LYS A 72 -5.72 -6.34 -3.95
N PHE A 73 -4.46 -5.90 -4.02
CA PHE A 73 -3.95 -4.78 -3.23
C PHE A 73 -3.26 -3.73 -4.08
N ILE A 74 -3.29 -2.48 -3.62
CA ILE A 74 -2.42 -1.39 -4.07
C ILE A 74 -1.67 -0.89 -2.83
N PHE A 75 -0.37 -1.10 -2.77
CA PHE A 75 0.46 -0.58 -1.68
C PHE A 75 1.10 0.75 -2.09
N VAL A 76 0.78 1.82 -1.35
CA VAL A 76 1.40 3.15 -1.49
C VAL A 76 2.49 3.27 -0.44
N ILE A 77 3.76 3.21 -0.86
CA ILE A 77 4.91 2.98 -0.01
C ILE A 77 5.84 4.20 -0.03
N PRO A 78 5.97 4.95 1.07
CA PRO A 78 6.99 5.99 1.15
C PRO A 78 8.36 5.37 1.47
N GLU A 79 9.43 6.03 1.03
CA GLU A 79 10.78 5.63 1.38
C GLU A 79 11.19 6.22 2.73
N TYR A 80 11.58 5.35 3.65
CA TYR A 80 12.17 5.73 4.95
C TYR A 80 13.55 5.07 5.09
N ASN A 81 14.61 5.87 5.13
CA ASN A 81 15.99 5.39 5.29
C ASN A 81 16.38 4.28 4.29
N GLY A 82 16.04 4.46 3.01
CA GLY A 82 16.39 3.51 1.95
C GLY A 82 15.54 2.23 1.93
N SER A 83 14.43 2.18 2.68
CA SER A 83 13.52 1.04 2.70
C SER A 83 12.07 1.52 2.86
N PHE A 84 11.14 0.58 2.99
CA PHE A 84 9.75 0.87 3.35
C PHE A 84 9.62 1.10 4.87
N PRO A 85 8.53 1.75 5.35
CA PRO A 85 8.35 2.04 6.78
C PRO A 85 8.28 0.79 7.64
N GLY A 86 8.91 0.82 8.83
CA GLY A 86 8.89 -0.29 9.79
C GLY A 86 7.47 -0.69 10.23
N VAL A 87 6.55 0.28 10.31
CA VAL A 87 5.14 0.01 10.62
C VAL A 87 4.47 -0.88 9.56
N LEU A 88 4.86 -0.74 8.29
CA LEU A 88 4.35 -1.62 7.22
C LEU A 88 4.88 -3.04 7.39
N LYS A 89 6.14 -3.22 7.80
CA LYS A 89 6.67 -4.56 8.10
C LYS A 89 5.93 -5.20 9.27
N ALA A 90 5.76 -4.46 10.36
CA ALA A 90 5.04 -4.93 11.52
C ALA A 90 3.56 -5.25 11.21
N PHE A 91 2.91 -4.47 10.32
CA PHE A 91 1.57 -4.79 9.84
C PHE A 91 1.54 -6.13 9.09
N ILE A 92 2.49 -6.37 8.17
CA ILE A 92 2.59 -7.65 7.45
C ILE A 92 2.82 -8.82 8.43
N ASP A 93 3.65 -8.64 9.46
CA ASP A 93 3.94 -9.67 10.46
C ASP A 93 2.71 -10.04 11.33
N GLY A 94 1.75 -9.14 11.45
CA GLY A 94 0.49 -9.38 12.15
C GLY A 94 -0.60 -10.04 11.32
N LEU A 95 -0.39 -10.19 10.00
CA LEU A 95 -1.37 -10.80 9.10
C LEU A 95 -1.30 -12.32 9.12
N ASP A 96 -2.41 -12.97 8.80
CA ASP A 96 -2.46 -14.39 8.54
C ASP A 96 -1.91 -14.71 7.15
N ARG A 97 -1.46 -15.94 6.95
CA ARG A 97 -1.05 -16.42 5.64
C ARG A 97 -2.14 -16.23 4.58
N ALA A 98 -3.41 -16.45 4.95
CA ALA A 98 -4.56 -16.29 4.05
C ALA A 98 -4.75 -14.86 3.55
N SER A 99 -4.25 -13.87 4.28
CA SER A 99 -4.32 -12.46 3.87
C SER A 99 -3.44 -12.14 2.66
N LEU A 100 -2.42 -12.95 2.38
CA LEU A 100 -1.38 -12.63 1.40
C LEU A 100 -1.20 -13.70 0.32
N VAL A 101 -1.34 -15.00 0.66
CA VAL A 101 -1.08 -16.10 -0.28
C VAL A 101 -2.04 -16.03 -1.47
N ASP A 102 -1.50 -16.22 -2.68
CA ASP A 102 -2.21 -16.19 -3.96
C ASP A 102 -2.92 -14.86 -4.29
N LYS A 103 -2.80 -13.85 -3.42
CA LYS A 103 -3.30 -12.49 -3.71
C LYS A 103 -2.43 -11.83 -4.77
N LYS A 104 -2.94 -10.75 -5.36
CA LYS A 104 -2.27 -9.97 -6.40
C LYS A 104 -2.10 -8.54 -5.94
N CYS A 105 -0.98 -7.91 -6.25
CA CYS A 105 -0.80 -6.53 -5.83
C CYS A 105 -0.05 -5.67 -6.85
N ALA A 106 -0.31 -4.36 -6.79
CA ALA A 106 0.47 -3.32 -7.41
C ALA A 106 1.22 -2.50 -6.35
N LEU A 107 2.43 -2.08 -6.69
CA LEU A 107 3.27 -1.28 -5.80
C LEU A 107 3.53 0.09 -6.41
N ILE A 108 3.39 1.13 -5.61
CA ILE A 108 3.83 2.48 -5.92
C ILE A 108 4.73 3.00 -4.81
N GLY A 109 5.94 3.37 -5.18
CA GLY A 109 6.92 4.00 -4.30
C GLY A 109 6.91 5.51 -4.46
N ILE A 110 6.98 6.22 -3.36
CA ILE A 110 7.07 7.68 -3.32
C ILE A 110 8.26 8.11 -2.46
N SER A 111 8.99 9.12 -2.89
CA SER A 111 10.09 9.68 -2.11
C SER A 111 10.21 11.20 -2.31
N ALA A 112 10.79 11.88 -1.32
CA ALA A 112 11.20 13.27 -1.46
C ALA A 112 12.46 13.42 -2.34
N GLY A 113 13.29 12.39 -2.40
CA GLY A 113 14.52 12.36 -3.21
C GLY A 113 14.32 11.78 -4.61
N ASP A 114 15.43 11.63 -5.33
CA ASP A 114 15.46 11.24 -6.75
C ASP A 114 15.17 9.76 -7.03
N GLN A 115 15.22 8.89 -6.03
CA GLN A 115 15.16 7.43 -6.22
C GLN A 115 13.73 6.88 -6.38
N GLY A 116 12.69 7.65 -5.99
CA GLY A 116 11.29 7.21 -6.09
C GLY A 116 11.00 5.92 -5.33
N ALA A 117 11.66 5.74 -4.18
CA ALA A 117 11.51 4.56 -3.31
C ALA A 117 11.91 3.23 -3.99
N GLY A 118 12.86 3.24 -4.92
CA GLY A 118 13.25 2.04 -5.66
C GLY A 118 13.69 0.88 -4.78
N LEU A 119 14.54 1.14 -3.75
CA LEU A 119 14.98 0.13 -2.79
C LEU A 119 13.82 -0.37 -1.91
N ALA A 120 12.97 0.55 -1.44
CA ALA A 120 11.78 0.19 -0.65
C ALA A 120 10.88 -0.77 -1.41
N LEU A 121 10.63 -0.52 -2.70
CA LEU A 121 9.84 -1.40 -3.56
C LEU A 121 10.50 -2.77 -3.76
N SER A 122 11.83 -2.83 -3.91
CA SER A 122 12.56 -4.11 -4.05
C SER A 122 12.45 -4.92 -2.77
N HIS A 123 12.78 -4.34 -1.61
CA HIS A 123 12.68 -5.02 -0.32
C HIS A 123 11.27 -5.53 -0.04
N PHE A 124 10.26 -4.71 -0.34
CA PHE A 124 8.88 -5.10 -0.09
C PHE A 124 8.38 -6.16 -1.09
N THR A 125 8.87 -6.15 -2.32
CA THR A 125 8.58 -7.19 -3.32
C THR A 125 9.08 -8.56 -2.85
N ASP A 126 10.30 -8.62 -2.30
CA ASP A 126 10.87 -9.87 -1.78
C ASP A 126 10.03 -10.44 -0.64
N ILE A 127 9.59 -9.58 0.30
CA ILE A 127 8.71 -9.99 1.40
C ILE A 127 7.37 -10.51 0.88
N LEU A 128 6.72 -9.80 -0.03
CA LEU A 128 5.44 -10.20 -0.59
C LEU A 128 5.53 -11.52 -1.36
N ASN A 129 6.58 -11.70 -2.17
CA ASN A 129 6.82 -12.95 -2.88
C ASN A 129 7.08 -14.11 -1.90
N TYR A 130 7.85 -13.88 -0.82
CA TYR A 130 8.03 -14.87 0.25
C TYR A 130 6.69 -15.26 0.89
N CYS A 131 5.78 -14.31 1.07
CA CYS A 131 4.43 -14.55 1.59
C CYS A 131 3.47 -15.18 0.56
N GLY A 132 3.91 -15.42 -0.68
CA GLY A 132 3.10 -16.02 -1.74
C GLY A 132 2.19 -15.02 -2.48
N THR A 133 2.43 -13.70 -2.33
CA THR A 133 1.67 -12.68 -3.06
C THR A 133 2.27 -12.43 -4.44
N ASN A 134 1.43 -12.37 -5.46
CA ASN A 134 1.85 -12.10 -6.85
C ASN A 134 1.99 -10.59 -7.06
N VAL A 135 3.20 -10.11 -7.27
CA VAL A 135 3.49 -8.69 -7.46
C VAL A 135 3.46 -8.33 -8.94
N LEU A 136 2.62 -7.36 -9.33
CA LEU A 136 2.57 -6.83 -10.69
C LEU A 136 3.94 -6.23 -11.06
N ALA A 137 4.55 -6.70 -12.14
CA ALA A 137 5.87 -6.26 -12.59
C ALA A 137 5.93 -4.74 -12.89
N TYR A 138 4.80 -4.13 -13.27
CA TYR A 138 4.69 -2.70 -13.51
C TYR A 138 4.58 -1.92 -12.20
N ARG A 139 5.74 -1.76 -11.51
CA ARG A 139 5.86 -0.98 -10.28
C ARG A 139 6.10 0.49 -10.60
N LEU A 140 5.39 1.40 -9.93
CA LEU A 140 5.57 2.84 -10.13
C LEU A 140 6.57 3.42 -9.14
N ARG A 141 7.35 4.41 -9.59
CA ARG A 141 8.30 5.16 -8.79
C ARG A 141 8.04 6.64 -9.00
N PHE A 142 7.75 7.34 -7.90
CA PHE A 142 7.49 8.78 -7.91
C PHE A 142 8.57 9.49 -7.09
N PRO A 143 9.70 9.85 -7.72
CA PRO A 143 10.71 10.70 -7.10
C PRO A 143 10.18 12.11 -6.91
N LYS A 144 10.77 12.87 -6.00
CA LYS A 144 10.42 14.29 -5.75
C LYS A 144 8.92 14.53 -5.67
N ILE A 145 8.24 13.69 -4.91
CA ILE A 145 6.76 13.67 -4.91
C ILE A 145 6.13 15.03 -4.62
N GLY A 146 6.81 15.89 -3.85
CA GLY A 146 6.35 17.26 -3.58
C GLY A 146 6.30 18.17 -4.81
N GLU A 147 7.06 17.85 -5.87
CA GLU A 147 7.00 18.58 -7.15
C GLU A 147 5.89 18.03 -8.06
N ILE A 148 5.50 16.76 -7.87
CA ILE A 148 4.50 16.05 -8.69
C ILE A 148 3.09 16.25 -8.14
N LEU A 149 2.95 16.30 -6.83
CA LEU A 149 1.68 16.40 -6.12
C LEU A 149 1.54 17.78 -5.47
N THR A 150 0.61 18.59 -5.97
CA THR A 150 0.28 19.90 -5.43
C THR A 150 -1.23 19.96 -5.17
N ASP A 151 -1.64 20.47 -4.00
CA ASP A 151 -3.05 20.59 -3.59
C ASP A 151 -3.83 19.28 -3.77
N ASN A 152 -3.27 18.18 -3.34
CA ASN A 152 -3.82 16.82 -3.48
C ASN A 152 -4.09 16.38 -4.93
N LYS A 153 -3.46 17.01 -5.91
CA LYS A 153 -3.60 16.68 -7.32
C LYS A 153 -2.25 16.43 -7.96
N ILE A 154 -2.20 15.45 -8.83
CA ILE A 154 -1.08 15.26 -9.75
C ILE A 154 -1.42 16.02 -11.03
N SER A 155 -0.71 17.12 -11.30
CA SER A 155 -0.91 17.93 -12.50
C SER A 155 -0.17 17.37 -13.72
N ASP A 156 0.90 16.61 -13.49
CA ASP A 156 1.71 16.01 -14.55
C ASP A 156 0.97 14.83 -15.20
N GLN A 157 0.60 15.00 -16.47
CA GLN A 157 -0.13 14.01 -17.26
C GLN A 157 0.65 12.69 -17.41
N LEU A 158 1.98 12.72 -17.42
CA LEU A 158 2.80 11.51 -17.48
C LEU A 158 2.58 10.63 -16.23
N TYR A 159 2.59 11.22 -15.04
CA TYR A 159 2.37 10.48 -13.80
C TYR A 159 0.92 10.00 -13.67
N LEU A 160 -0.05 10.81 -14.06
CA LEU A 160 -1.46 10.38 -14.12
C LEU A 160 -1.65 9.20 -15.06
N SER A 161 -1.06 9.26 -16.27
CA SER A 161 -1.15 8.16 -17.24
C SER A 161 -0.54 6.86 -16.72
N LYS A 162 0.57 6.95 -15.95
CA LYS A 162 1.20 5.78 -15.29
C LYS A 162 0.26 5.14 -14.25
N ILE A 163 -0.42 5.94 -13.43
CA ILE A 163 -1.40 5.44 -12.44
C ILE A 163 -2.56 4.74 -13.16
N HIS A 164 -3.15 5.38 -14.17
CA HIS A 164 -4.23 4.77 -14.95
C HIS A 164 -3.81 3.45 -15.60
N LYS A 165 -2.60 3.40 -16.15
CA LYS A 165 -2.04 2.18 -16.75
C LYS A 165 -1.82 1.08 -15.72
N GLN A 166 -1.28 1.42 -14.54
CA GLN A 166 -1.07 0.45 -13.46
C GLN A 166 -2.41 -0.10 -12.95
N THR A 167 -3.38 0.79 -12.72
CA THR A 167 -4.72 0.40 -12.27
C THR A 167 -5.38 -0.55 -13.28
N LYS A 168 -5.33 -0.23 -14.58
CA LYS A 168 -5.85 -1.12 -15.63
C LYS A 168 -5.17 -2.50 -15.57
N LYS A 169 -3.83 -2.53 -15.55
CA LYS A 169 -3.07 -3.78 -15.47
C LYS A 169 -3.41 -4.60 -14.21
N LEU A 170 -3.61 -3.95 -13.05
CA LEU A 170 -3.97 -4.65 -11.84
C LEU A 170 -5.38 -5.25 -11.92
N ILE A 171 -6.33 -4.53 -12.53
CA ILE A 171 -7.70 -5.05 -12.73
C ILE A 171 -7.67 -6.31 -13.61
N GLU A 172 -6.85 -6.32 -14.64
CA GLU A 172 -6.70 -7.43 -15.59
C GLU A 172 -5.79 -8.57 -15.10
N PHE A 173 -4.94 -8.29 -14.10
CA PHE A 173 -3.96 -9.23 -13.53
C PHE A 173 -4.68 -10.37 -12.81
#